data_5cd2fc07cfbfaa4139e82c36bedd030c
#
_entry.id   5cd2fc07cfbfaa4139e82c36bedd030c
#
_cell.length_a   1.000
_cell.length_b   1.000
_cell.length_c   1.000
_cell.angle_alpha   90.00
_cell.angle_beta   90.00
_cell.angle_gamma   90.00
#
_symmetry.space_group_name_H-M   'P 1'
#
loop_
_entity.id
_entity.type
_entity.pdbx_description
1 polymer ?
#
loop_
_entity_poly.entity_id
_entity_poly.type
_entity_poly.pdbx_seq_one_letter_code
_entity_poly.pdbx_strand_id
1 'polypeptide(L)'
;MPKSATLRFPAYMATLLCAVLLFSCQLSSPYGEEEEGEYDGPEEAIRQEIEMTRELSTGRVPWQKLLTAKLATEQAKETARQLRLSALNWEERGPNADVVGVSNGNTRANGGITAGRVRALMVDSLDPAKKTVFAGSVSGGLWKTTDITASPATWTIVNDFLSNLAIAAICQDPRPGFQQTMYLCTGESYYNADAAQGVGVFKSTDGGNTWNFLSSTSAYTFGTRILCDYLGNVYLATRSGLFRSTNGGTTWTNITPSTAASTAICDMEITSTAAQSRLHIVTGINSAQSYRYTDDPANASTGSGWNSPAVPFASFNNRAEIAVSGNVLYALPANNANPPQVTQIFKSVDGGVNWTATSGTPPNTVSNTPFANGQAWYDLSVRINPANPNECIIGG
;
A
#
# COMPACT_ATOMS: atom_id res chain seq x y z
N MET A 1 -77.39 43.36 -7.43
CA MET A 1 -76.34 42.62 -6.69
C MET A 1 -76.37 41.14 -7.13
N PRO A 2 -75.51 40.63 -7.92
CA PRO A 2 -75.48 39.22 -8.28
C PRO A 2 -74.70 38.42 -7.23
N LYS A 3 -75.27 37.27 -6.85
CA LYS A 3 -74.70 36.31 -5.89
C LYS A 3 -73.55 35.53 -6.55
N SER A 4 -72.43 35.48 -5.88
CA SER A 4 -71.29 34.63 -6.27
C SER A 4 -71.62 33.15 -6.01
N ALA A 5 -71.56 32.33 -7.03
CA ALA A 5 -71.65 30.87 -6.91
C ALA A 5 -70.26 30.31 -6.70
N THR A 6 -70.00 29.79 -5.51
CA THR A 6 -68.78 28.98 -5.20
C THR A 6 -69.03 27.56 -5.69
N LEU A 7 -68.29 27.15 -6.73
CA LEU A 7 -68.19 25.75 -7.13
C LEU A 7 -67.39 24.97 -6.09
N ARG A 8 -68.04 24.06 -5.39
CA ARG A 8 -67.39 23.06 -4.53
C ARG A 8 -67.06 21.83 -5.43
N PHE A 9 -65.81 21.63 -5.74
CA PHE A 9 -65.36 20.36 -6.32
C PHE A 9 -65.41 19.25 -5.22
N PRO A 10 -65.94 18.07 -5.56
CA PRO A 10 -66.00 16.97 -4.60
C PRO A 10 -64.56 16.41 -4.34
N ALA A 11 -64.27 16.15 -3.07
CA ALA A 11 -62.97 15.70 -2.58
C ALA A 11 -62.43 14.41 -3.26
N TYR A 12 -63.30 13.67 -3.95
CA TYR A 12 -62.94 12.44 -4.64
C TYR A 12 -62.16 12.66 -5.99
N MET A 13 -62.29 13.85 -6.61
CA MET A 13 -61.48 14.13 -7.82
C MET A 13 -60.03 14.51 -7.51
N ALA A 14 -59.76 15.07 -6.32
CA ALA A 14 -58.40 15.40 -5.88
C ALA A 14 -57.59 14.13 -5.54
N THR A 15 -58.27 13.13 -4.93
CA THR A 15 -57.61 11.83 -4.62
C THR A 15 -57.34 11.01 -5.86
N LEU A 16 -58.21 11.08 -6.91
CA LEU A 16 -57.94 10.35 -8.14
C LEU A 16 -56.80 10.98 -8.95
N LEU A 17 -56.66 12.32 -8.95
CA LEU A 17 -55.57 13.01 -9.64
C LEU A 17 -54.24 12.78 -8.94
N CYS A 18 -54.18 12.72 -7.58
CA CYS A 18 -52.96 12.34 -6.85
C CYS A 18 -52.58 10.86 -7.06
N ALA A 19 -53.57 9.95 -7.18
CA ALA A 19 -53.28 8.54 -7.45
C ALA A 19 -52.71 8.33 -8.87
N VAL A 20 -53.18 9.08 -9.86
CA VAL A 20 -52.66 9.02 -11.24
C VAL A 20 -51.28 9.64 -11.32
N LEU A 21 -50.96 10.70 -10.56
CA LEU A 21 -49.62 11.29 -10.50
C LEU A 21 -48.63 10.41 -9.73
N LEU A 22 -49.06 9.64 -8.75
CA LEU A 22 -48.22 8.69 -8.04
C LEU A 22 -47.96 7.40 -8.84
N PHE A 23 -48.90 7.01 -9.75
CA PHE A 23 -48.71 5.85 -10.60
C PHE A 23 -47.90 6.16 -11.89
N SER A 24 -47.80 7.40 -12.31
CA SER A 24 -46.94 7.79 -13.44
C SER A 24 -45.47 7.90 -13.08
N CYS A 25 -45.10 7.91 -11.77
CA CYS A 25 -43.74 7.89 -11.29
C CYS A 25 -43.19 6.48 -11.05
N GLN A 26 -43.93 5.40 -11.37
CA GLN A 26 -43.48 4.02 -11.14
C GLN A 26 -43.53 3.13 -12.38
N LEU A 27 -43.57 3.71 -13.57
CA LEU A 27 -43.17 3.00 -14.77
C LEU A 27 -41.71 3.28 -15.06
N SER A 28 -40.82 2.82 -14.17
CA SER A 28 -39.44 2.59 -14.56
C SER A 28 -39.45 1.49 -15.61
N SER A 29 -38.90 1.78 -16.78
CA SER A 29 -38.62 0.85 -17.86
C SER A 29 -37.93 -0.40 -17.26
N PRO A 30 -38.27 -1.62 -17.64
CA PRO A 30 -37.52 -2.80 -17.23
C PRO A 30 -36.11 -2.86 -17.84
N TYR A 31 -35.76 -1.96 -18.69
CA TYR A 31 -34.40 -1.61 -19.06
C TYR A 31 -34.13 -0.29 -18.33
N GLY A 32 -33.42 -0.33 -17.21
CA GLY A 32 -32.90 0.87 -16.57
C GLY A 32 -32.19 1.67 -17.67
N GLU A 33 -32.58 2.94 -17.82
CA GLU A 33 -31.71 3.91 -18.47
C GLU A 33 -30.44 3.88 -17.64
N GLU A 34 -29.35 3.29 -18.16
CA GLU A 34 -28.02 3.54 -17.68
C GLU A 34 -27.90 5.07 -17.69
N GLU A 35 -27.83 5.70 -16.52
CA GLU A 35 -27.48 7.11 -16.45
C GLU A 35 -26.09 7.19 -17.10
N GLU A 36 -26.05 7.68 -18.36
CA GLU A 36 -24.81 8.05 -19.02
C GLU A 36 -24.13 9.12 -18.17
N GLY A 37 -23.33 8.70 -17.19
CA GLY A 37 -22.65 9.59 -16.27
C GLY A 37 -22.22 8.95 -14.96
N GLU A 38 -22.64 7.74 -14.64
CA GLU A 38 -22.08 7.03 -13.53
C GLU A 38 -20.70 6.52 -13.95
N TYR A 39 -19.70 7.23 -13.48
CA TYR A 39 -18.30 6.97 -13.70
C TYR A 39 -17.99 5.53 -13.27
N ASP A 40 -17.57 4.69 -14.20
CA ASP A 40 -16.97 3.37 -13.94
C ASP A 40 -15.65 3.56 -13.18
N GLY A 41 -15.77 3.97 -11.92
CA GLY A 41 -14.64 4.21 -11.06
C GLY A 41 -13.96 2.91 -10.64
N PRO A 42 -12.75 2.98 -10.07
CA PRO A 42 -12.03 1.83 -9.55
C PRO A 42 -12.85 0.97 -8.57
N GLU A 43 -13.78 1.58 -7.87
CA GLU A 43 -14.68 0.92 -6.91
C GLU A 43 -15.64 -0.07 -7.58
N GLU A 44 -16.20 0.29 -8.73
CA GLU A 44 -17.11 -0.58 -9.47
C GLU A 44 -16.37 -1.75 -10.11
N ALA A 45 -15.20 -1.50 -10.70
CA ALA A 45 -14.34 -2.54 -11.24
C ALA A 45 -13.94 -3.56 -10.15
N ILE A 46 -13.60 -3.09 -8.95
CA ILE A 46 -13.27 -3.96 -7.80
C ILE A 46 -14.51 -4.72 -7.33
N ARG A 47 -15.66 -4.08 -7.26
CA ARG A 47 -16.92 -4.73 -6.89
C ARG A 47 -17.24 -5.85 -7.87
N GLN A 48 -17.10 -5.60 -9.16
CA GLN A 48 -17.28 -6.59 -10.22
C GLN A 48 -16.27 -7.74 -10.10
N GLU A 49 -14.99 -7.44 -9.85
CA GLU A 49 -13.96 -8.45 -9.66
C GLU A 49 -14.25 -9.31 -8.42
N ILE A 50 -14.64 -8.69 -7.30
CA ILE A 50 -15.04 -9.39 -6.09
C ILE A 50 -16.26 -10.26 -6.36
N GLU A 51 -17.26 -9.76 -7.06
CA GLU A 51 -18.46 -10.53 -7.43
C GLU A 51 -18.15 -11.74 -8.30
N MET A 52 -17.25 -11.59 -9.28
CA MET A 52 -16.83 -12.70 -10.14
C MET A 52 -15.97 -13.75 -9.43
N THR A 53 -15.22 -13.35 -8.43
CA THR A 53 -14.21 -14.19 -7.77
C THR A 53 -14.61 -14.67 -6.37
N ARG A 54 -15.64 -14.07 -5.76
CA ARG A 54 -16.11 -14.46 -4.41
C ARG A 54 -16.71 -15.85 -4.37
N GLU A 55 -16.47 -16.54 -3.29
CA GLU A 55 -17.16 -17.77 -2.95
C GLU A 55 -18.60 -17.47 -2.50
N LEU A 56 -19.60 -18.05 -3.16
CA LEU A 56 -21.01 -17.75 -2.90
C LEU A 56 -21.44 -18.01 -1.44
N SER A 57 -20.80 -18.97 -0.77
CA SER A 57 -21.12 -19.35 0.62
C SER A 57 -20.61 -18.34 1.65
N THR A 58 -19.50 -17.64 1.36
CA THR A 58 -18.83 -16.74 2.31
C THR A 58 -18.91 -15.28 1.89
N GLY A 59 -19.23 -15.02 0.62
CA GLY A 59 -19.20 -13.69 0.02
C GLY A 59 -17.79 -13.06 -0.10
N ARG A 60 -16.75 -13.86 0.15
CA ARG A 60 -15.35 -13.40 0.15
C ARG A 60 -14.53 -14.06 -0.94
N VAL A 61 -13.50 -13.37 -1.42
CA VAL A 61 -12.53 -13.97 -2.34
C VAL A 61 -11.72 -15.06 -1.62
N PRO A 62 -11.74 -16.30 -2.10
CA PRO A 62 -11.13 -17.42 -1.39
C PRO A 62 -9.63 -17.54 -1.67
N TRP A 63 -8.83 -16.58 -1.21
CA TRP A 63 -7.38 -16.51 -1.44
C TRP A 63 -6.62 -17.80 -1.13
N GLN A 64 -7.04 -18.54 -0.10
CA GLN A 64 -6.44 -19.83 0.24
C GLN A 64 -6.69 -20.89 -0.84
N LYS A 65 -7.87 -20.85 -1.48
CA LYS A 65 -8.16 -21.74 -2.61
C LYS A 65 -7.35 -21.40 -3.84
N LEU A 66 -7.14 -20.08 -4.10
CA LEU A 66 -6.25 -19.63 -5.17
C LEU A 66 -4.82 -20.12 -4.96
N LEU A 67 -4.30 -20.00 -3.74
CA LEU A 67 -2.98 -20.51 -3.40
C LEU A 67 -2.89 -22.04 -3.60
N THR A 68 -3.91 -22.79 -3.16
CA THR A 68 -3.99 -24.24 -3.33
C THR A 68 -4.02 -24.61 -4.81
N ALA A 69 -4.84 -23.91 -5.61
CA ALA A 69 -4.93 -24.15 -7.05
C ALA A 69 -3.61 -23.86 -7.76
N LYS A 70 -2.90 -22.79 -7.35
CA LYS A 70 -1.56 -22.50 -7.84
C LYS A 70 -0.58 -23.64 -7.55
N LEU A 71 -0.50 -24.11 -6.31
CA LEU A 71 0.39 -25.19 -5.92
C LEU A 71 0.09 -26.48 -6.72
N ALA A 72 -1.20 -26.80 -6.90
CA ALA A 72 -1.61 -27.94 -7.73
C ALA A 72 -1.19 -27.75 -9.20
N THR A 73 -1.28 -26.53 -9.73
CA THR A 73 -0.84 -26.20 -11.10
C THR A 73 0.68 -26.36 -11.25
N GLU A 74 1.47 -25.89 -10.28
CA GLU A 74 2.93 -26.05 -10.31
C GLU A 74 3.33 -27.54 -10.24
N GLN A 75 2.67 -28.34 -9.42
CA GLN A 75 2.87 -29.79 -9.38
C GLN A 75 2.52 -30.45 -10.72
N ALA A 76 1.41 -30.06 -11.33
CA ALA A 76 0.99 -30.58 -12.63
C ALA A 76 1.99 -30.21 -13.73
N LYS A 77 2.52 -28.98 -13.73
CA LYS A 77 3.58 -28.53 -14.65
C LYS A 77 4.85 -29.37 -14.50
N GLU A 78 5.29 -29.62 -13.27
CA GLU A 78 6.48 -30.41 -13.02
C GLU A 78 6.28 -31.86 -13.47
N THR A 79 5.11 -32.45 -13.21
CA THR A 79 4.75 -33.79 -13.70
C THR A 79 4.76 -33.83 -15.24
N ALA A 80 4.16 -32.82 -15.90
CA ALA A 80 4.15 -32.73 -17.36
C ALA A 80 5.59 -32.61 -17.92
N ARG A 81 6.47 -31.84 -17.26
CA ARG A 81 7.88 -31.70 -17.62
C ARG A 81 8.62 -33.04 -17.52
N GLN A 82 8.40 -33.79 -16.43
CA GLN A 82 8.99 -35.13 -16.24
C GLN A 82 8.50 -36.15 -17.29
N LEU A 83 7.24 -36.04 -17.68
CA LEU A 83 6.64 -36.90 -18.72
C LEU A 83 7.00 -36.45 -20.14
N ARG A 84 7.80 -35.39 -20.30
CA ARG A 84 8.18 -34.80 -21.60
C ARG A 84 6.98 -34.44 -22.48
N LEU A 85 5.87 -34.07 -21.85
CA LEU A 85 4.71 -33.53 -22.57
C LEU A 85 5.08 -32.17 -23.19
N SER A 86 4.62 -31.93 -24.40
CA SER A 86 4.90 -30.66 -25.09
C SER A 86 4.35 -29.49 -24.26
N ALA A 87 5.23 -28.58 -23.87
CA ALA A 87 4.81 -27.35 -23.21
C ALA A 87 4.01 -26.50 -24.20
N LEU A 88 2.87 -26.02 -23.78
CA LEU A 88 2.16 -24.95 -24.53
C LEU A 88 3.09 -23.73 -24.57
N ASN A 89 3.34 -23.24 -25.76
CA ASN A 89 4.10 -22.01 -25.93
C ASN A 89 3.14 -20.83 -25.72
N TRP A 90 3.24 -20.20 -24.55
CA TRP A 90 2.46 -19.00 -24.25
C TRP A 90 3.23 -17.79 -24.75
N GLU A 91 2.60 -17.00 -25.60
CA GLU A 91 3.09 -15.69 -26.01
C GLU A 91 2.25 -14.61 -25.35
N GLU A 92 2.89 -13.60 -24.80
CA GLU A 92 2.21 -12.43 -24.27
C GLU A 92 1.49 -11.70 -25.44
N ARG A 93 0.19 -11.55 -25.33
CA ARG A 93 -0.66 -10.86 -26.30
C ARG A 93 -1.29 -9.60 -25.73
N GLY A 94 -1.06 -9.34 -24.43
CA GLY A 94 -1.56 -8.15 -23.76
C GLY A 94 -0.74 -6.90 -24.10
N PRO A 95 -1.30 -5.70 -23.93
CA PRO A 95 -0.53 -4.46 -24.05
C PRO A 95 0.45 -4.37 -22.90
N ASN A 96 1.74 -4.38 -23.22
CA ASN A 96 2.83 -4.16 -22.25
C ASN A 96 3.17 -2.67 -22.07
N ALA A 97 2.54 -1.81 -22.86
CA ALA A 97 2.53 -0.36 -22.66
C ALA A 97 1.23 0.23 -23.23
N ASP A 98 0.65 1.22 -22.56
CA ASP A 98 -0.52 1.95 -23.09
C ASP A 98 -0.02 2.98 -24.12
N VAL A 99 0.16 2.53 -25.36
CA VAL A 99 0.66 3.36 -26.47
C VAL A 99 -0.47 3.89 -27.37
N VAL A 100 -1.72 3.46 -27.15
CA VAL A 100 -2.84 3.72 -28.07
C VAL A 100 -3.68 4.91 -27.62
N GLY A 101 -3.36 5.49 -26.51
CA GLY A 101 -4.08 6.64 -25.98
C GLY A 101 -4.76 6.38 -24.66
N VAL A 102 -5.65 7.29 -24.31
CA VAL A 102 -6.27 7.32 -23.01
C VAL A 102 -7.37 6.28 -22.88
N SER A 103 -7.23 5.32 -21.99
CA SER A 103 -8.39 4.60 -21.49
C SER A 103 -9.35 5.63 -20.85
N ASN A 104 -10.65 5.48 -21.07
CA ASN A 104 -11.72 6.33 -20.54
C ASN A 104 -11.62 7.85 -20.86
N GLY A 105 -11.01 8.24 -21.97
CA GLY A 105 -11.04 9.62 -22.47
C GLY A 105 -10.17 10.64 -21.70
N ASN A 106 -9.45 10.25 -20.67
CA ASN A 106 -8.58 11.14 -19.90
C ASN A 106 -7.29 11.47 -20.64
N THR A 107 -7.06 12.73 -20.95
CA THR A 107 -5.82 13.19 -21.56
C THR A 107 -4.68 13.11 -20.56
N ARG A 108 -3.61 12.40 -20.94
CA ARG A 108 -2.39 12.29 -20.13
C ARG A 108 -1.35 13.31 -20.59
N ALA A 109 -0.66 13.93 -19.65
CA ALA A 109 0.49 14.79 -19.97
C ALA A 109 1.64 13.94 -20.57
N ASN A 110 2.47 14.59 -21.41
CA ASN A 110 3.73 14.04 -21.94
C ASN A 110 3.64 12.73 -22.75
N GLY A 111 2.62 12.56 -23.58
CA GLY A 111 2.58 11.51 -24.59
C GLY A 111 1.94 10.19 -24.16
N GLY A 112 1.33 10.13 -23.01
CA GLY A 112 0.33 9.11 -22.69
C GLY A 112 0.83 7.76 -22.21
N ILE A 113 2.12 7.54 -22.03
CA ILE A 113 2.65 6.29 -21.46
C ILE A 113 2.48 6.34 -19.94
N THR A 114 1.71 5.41 -19.39
CA THR A 114 1.53 5.27 -17.94
C THR A 114 2.20 3.99 -17.47
N ALA A 115 3.14 4.11 -16.53
CA ALA A 115 3.64 2.98 -15.76
C ALA A 115 2.70 2.69 -14.58
N GLY A 116 2.71 1.45 -14.10
CA GLY A 116 2.01 1.07 -12.88
C GLY A 116 2.59 1.79 -11.64
N ARG A 117 1.80 1.87 -10.57
CA ARG A 117 2.24 2.45 -9.29
C ARG A 117 3.30 1.57 -8.65
N VAL A 118 4.49 2.11 -8.40
CA VAL A 118 5.58 1.45 -7.66
C VAL A 118 5.54 1.92 -6.22
N ARG A 119 5.55 0.98 -5.27
CA ARG A 119 5.47 1.28 -3.85
C ARG A 119 6.71 0.86 -3.06
N ALA A 120 7.36 -0.20 -3.48
CA ALA A 120 8.53 -0.74 -2.82
C ALA A 120 9.74 -0.64 -3.73
N LEU A 121 10.86 -0.14 -3.20
CA LEU A 121 12.15 -0.14 -3.87
C LEU A 121 13.21 -0.68 -2.91
N MET A 122 14.07 -1.57 -3.40
CA MET A 122 15.18 -2.11 -2.64
C MET A 122 16.41 -2.28 -3.54
N VAL A 123 17.53 -1.69 -3.14
CA VAL A 123 18.83 -1.93 -3.75
C VAL A 123 19.37 -3.26 -3.22
N ASP A 124 19.76 -4.16 -4.11
CA ASP A 124 20.33 -5.45 -3.73
C ASP A 124 21.74 -5.26 -3.14
N SER A 125 21.90 -5.66 -1.89
CA SER A 125 23.20 -5.59 -1.20
C SER A 125 24.20 -6.64 -1.68
N LEU A 126 23.74 -7.71 -2.37
CA LEU A 126 24.59 -8.71 -3.01
C LEU A 126 25.32 -8.16 -4.23
N ASP A 127 24.79 -7.14 -4.88
CA ASP A 127 25.47 -6.47 -5.97
C ASP A 127 26.49 -5.45 -5.44
N PRO A 128 27.79 -5.67 -5.59
CA PRO A 128 28.81 -4.74 -5.12
C PRO A 128 28.71 -3.35 -5.78
N ALA A 129 28.21 -3.28 -7.01
CA ALA A 129 28.04 -2.04 -7.76
C ALA A 129 26.77 -1.27 -7.33
N LYS A 130 25.88 -1.89 -6.55
CA LYS A 130 24.61 -1.31 -6.09
C LYS A 130 23.69 -0.84 -7.23
N LYS A 131 23.79 -1.48 -8.38
CA LYS A 131 22.99 -1.19 -9.57
C LYS A 131 21.74 -2.04 -9.68
N THR A 132 21.75 -3.21 -9.03
CA THR A 132 20.61 -4.12 -9.02
C THR A 132 19.54 -3.60 -8.07
N VAL A 133 18.31 -3.43 -8.59
CA VAL A 133 17.18 -2.89 -7.84
C VAL A 133 15.96 -3.78 -8.04
N PHE A 134 15.27 -4.06 -6.94
CA PHE A 134 13.93 -4.63 -6.94
C PHE A 134 12.89 -3.53 -6.81
N ALA A 135 11.81 -3.63 -7.59
CA ALA A 135 10.66 -2.73 -7.54
C ALA A 135 9.38 -3.51 -7.35
N GLY A 136 8.67 -3.25 -6.26
CA GLY A 136 7.36 -3.81 -5.97
C GLY A 136 6.25 -2.88 -6.41
N SER A 137 5.37 -3.38 -7.25
CA SER A 137 4.20 -2.65 -7.76
C SER A 137 2.99 -2.87 -6.87
N VAL A 138 2.06 -1.92 -6.87
CA VAL A 138 0.80 -1.99 -6.11
C VAL A 138 -0.07 -3.17 -6.56
N SER A 139 -0.07 -3.49 -7.87
CA SER A 139 -0.85 -4.61 -8.43
C SER A 139 -0.15 -5.32 -9.59
N GLY A 140 1.09 -4.94 -9.92
CA GLY A 140 1.85 -5.48 -11.06
C GLY A 140 3.01 -6.39 -10.67
N GLY A 141 3.07 -6.87 -9.42
CA GLY A 141 4.08 -7.82 -8.96
C GLY A 141 5.46 -7.24 -8.66
N LEU A 142 6.45 -8.12 -8.61
CA LEU A 142 7.83 -7.79 -8.29
C LEU A 142 8.69 -7.76 -9.55
N TRP A 143 9.37 -6.65 -9.77
CA TRP A 143 10.25 -6.40 -10.89
C TRP A 143 11.71 -6.27 -10.45
N LYS A 144 12.64 -6.57 -11.33
CA LYS A 144 14.08 -6.46 -11.08
C LYS A 144 14.78 -5.83 -12.28
N THR A 145 15.69 -4.89 -12.01
CA THR A 145 16.71 -4.47 -12.97
C THR A 145 18.09 -4.81 -12.45
N THR A 146 19.01 -5.15 -13.32
CA THR A 146 20.42 -5.40 -12.98
C THR A 146 21.29 -4.16 -13.16
N ASP A 147 20.79 -3.12 -13.82
CA ASP A 147 21.46 -1.82 -13.94
C ASP A 147 20.45 -0.67 -13.97
N ILE A 148 20.18 -0.09 -12.78
CA ILE A 148 19.31 1.07 -12.64
C ILE A 148 19.92 2.35 -13.27
N THR A 149 21.22 2.36 -13.54
CA THR A 149 21.91 3.50 -14.15
C THR A 149 21.85 3.51 -15.67
N ALA A 150 21.37 2.42 -16.28
CA ALA A 150 21.13 2.39 -17.72
C ALA A 150 19.98 3.32 -18.12
N SER A 151 20.05 3.89 -19.31
CA SER A 151 19.02 4.79 -19.82
C SER A 151 18.57 4.39 -21.24
N PRO A 152 17.40 3.78 -21.39
CA PRO A 152 16.46 3.34 -20.33
C PRO A 152 16.98 2.13 -19.55
N ALA A 153 16.59 2.02 -18.28
CA ALA A 153 16.82 0.80 -17.50
C ALA A 153 15.86 -0.31 -17.98
N THR A 154 16.39 -1.52 -18.13
CA THR A 154 15.58 -2.70 -18.47
C THR A 154 15.06 -3.36 -17.20
N TRP A 155 13.75 -3.54 -17.12
CA TRP A 155 13.08 -4.22 -16.02
C TRP A 155 12.54 -5.57 -16.48
N THR A 156 12.72 -6.59 -15.65
CA THR A 156 12.18 -7.93 -15.85
C THR A 156 11.30 -8.30 -14.66
N ILE A 157 10.17 -8.93 -14.94
CA ILE A 157 9.32 -9.45 -13.88
C ILE A 157 10.01 -10.63 -13.19
N VAL A 158 9.95 -10.65 -11.87
CA VAL A 158 10.57 -11.74 -11.10
C VAL A 158 9.72 -13.00 -11.15
N ASN A 159 8.40 -12.84 -10.96
CA ASN A 159 7.48 -13.97 -11.05
C ASN A 159 6.03 -13.45 -11.20
N ASP A 160 5.44 -13.65 -12.37
CA ASP A 160 4.02 -13.32 -12.64
C ASP A 160 3.04 -14.22 -11.87
N PHE A 161 3.51 -15.34 -11.36
CA PHE A 161 2.69 -16.34 -10.68
C PHE A 161 2.83 -16.28 -9.15
N LEU A 162 3.30 -15.17 -8.59
CA LEU A 162 3.11 -14.94 -7.16
C LEU A 162 1.62 -14.97 -6.86
N SER A 163 1.23 -15.63 -5.77
CA SER A 163 -0.19 -15.74 -5.39
C SER A 163 -0.81 -14.38 -5.00
N ASN A 164 -0.02 -13.34 -4.92
CA ASN A 164 -0.47 -11.95 -4.79
C ASN A 164 0.57 -11.02 -5.41
N LEU A 165 0.11 -10.10 -6.25
CA LEU A 165 0.95 -9.15 -6.98
C LEU A 165 0.99 -7.74 -6.35
N ALA A 166 0.26 -7.52 -5.24
CA ALA A 166 0.25 -6.26 -4.52
C ALA A 166 1.43 -6.20 -3.53
N ILE A 167 2.58 -5.72 -3.98
CA ILE A 167 3.80 -5.68 -3.16
C ILE A 167 3.87 -4.37 -2.39
N ALA A 168 3.68 -4.43 -1.07
CA ALA A 168 3.70 -3.25 -0.22
C ALA A 168 5.11 -2.79 0.18
N ALA A 169 5.97 -3.74 0.54
CA ALA A 169 7.36 -3.46 0.90
C ALA A 169 8.23 -4.70 0.70
N ILE A 170 9.54 -4.47 0.58
CA ILE A 170 10.56 -5.51 0.44
C ILE A 170 11.77 -5.15 1.31
N CYS A 171 12.38 -6.14 1.94
CA CYS A 171 13.64 -5.98 2.67
C CYS A 171 14.57 -7.18 2.46
N GLN A 172 15.84 -6.94 2.73
CA GLN A 172 16.92 -7.92 2.66
C GLN A 172 17.55 -8.06 4.04
N ASP A 173 17.95 -9.27 4.41
CA ASP A 173 18.69 -9.52 5.65
C ASP A 173 20.04 -8.79 5.59
N PRO A 174 20.31 -7.83 6.51
CA PRO A 174 21.52 -7.02 6.43
C PRO A 174 22.77 -7.74 6.92
N ARG A 175 22.66 -8.93 7.54
CA ARG A 175 23.79 -9.65 8.11
C ARG A 175 24.73 -10.17 7.03
N PRO A 176 26.04 -9.99 7.19
CA PRO A 176 27.02 -10.59 6.27
C PRO A 176 26.82 -12.10 6.11
N GLY A 177 26.72 -12.56 4.85
CA GLY A 177 26.49 -13.96 4.53
C GLY A 177 25.02 -14.40 4.52
N PHE A 178 24.09 -13.55 4.92
CA PHE A 178 22.63 -13.82 4.93
C PHE A 178 21.84 -13.02 3.89
N GLN A 179 22.48 -12.17 3.11
CA GLN A 179 21.84 -11.27 2.14
C GLN A 179 21.05 -12.01 1.02
N GLN A 180 21.27 -13.33 0.86
CA GLN A 180 20.41 -14.18 0.03
C GLN A 180 18.96 -14.25 0.55
N THR A 181 18.76 -13.95 1.84
CA THR A 181 17.46 -13.96 2.47
C THR A 181 16.79 -12.60 2.29
N MET A 182 15.62 -12.63 1.68
CA MET A 182 14.79 -11.44 1.46
C MET A 182 13.35 -11.74 1.87
N TYR A 183 12.63 -10.69 2.24
CA TYR A 183 11.20 -10.77 2.57
C TYR A 183 10.45 -9.68 1.83
N LEU A 184 9.23 -9.98 1.41
CA LEU A 184 8.28 -8.98 0.96
C LEU A 184 6.94 -9.18 1.64
N CYS A 185 6.22 -8.10 1.90
CA CYS A 185 4.85 -8.14 2.37
C CYS A 185 3.89 -7.60 1.31
N THR A 186 2.64 -8.05 1.38
CA THR A 186 1.63 -7.78 0.37
C THR A 186 0.44 -7.00 0.91
N GLY A 187 -0.31 -6.34 0.01
CA GLY A 187 -1.51 -5.57 0.30
C GLY A 187 -1.29 -4.06 0.40
N GLU A 188 -2.36 -3.29 0.40
CA GLU A 188 -2.36 -1.84 0.59
C GLU A 188 -3.04 -1.45 1.89
N SER A 189 -2.36 -0.66 2.73
CA SER A 189 -2.82 -0.37 4.09
C SER A 189 -3.59 0.93 4.25
N TYR A 190 -3.69 1.81 3.24
CA TYR A 190 -4.13 3.20 3.43
C TYR A 190 -5.64 3.42 3.39
N TYR A 191 -6.45 2.37 3.42
CA TYR A 191 -7.92 2.44 3.41
C TYR A 191 -8.52 3.13 2.18
N ASN A 192 -7.78 3.16 1.07
CA ASN A 192 -8.35 3.52 -0.23
C ASN A 192 -9.40 2.50 -0.64
N ALA A 193 -10.41 2.94 -1.38
CA ALA A 193 -11.53 2.08 -1.78
C ALA A 193 -11.06 0.91 -2.67
N ASP A 194 -10.06 1.17 -3.51
CA ASP A 194 -9.40 0.21 -4.40
C ASP A 194 -8.19 -0.51 -3.75
N ALA A 195 -8.09 -0.53 -2.41
CA ALA A 195 -6.97 -1.14 -1.71
C ALA A 195 -6.85 -2.64 -2.02
N ALA A 196 -5.79 -3.01 -2.70
CA ALA A 196 -5.51 -4.41 -2.98
C ALA A 196 -5.26 -5.20 -1.70
N GLN A 197 -6.04 -6.27 -1.49
CA GLN A 197 -5.83 -7.17 -0.37
C GLN A 197 -4.62 -8.07 -0.63
N GLY A 198 -3.72 -8.14 0.33
CA GLY A 198 -2.58 -9.05 0.34
C GLY A 198 -2.92 -10.41 0.93
N VAL A 199 -1.91 -11.29 0.94
CA VAL A 199 -2.00 -12.64 1.52
C VAL A 199 -1.02 -12.86 2.66
N GLY A 200 -0.17 -11.87 2.97
CA GLY A 200 0.86 -11.95 4.00
C GLY A 200 2.26 -11.72 3.43
N VAL A 201 3.22 -12.50 3.90
CA VAL A 201 4.66 -12.35 3.61
C VAL A 201 5.16 -13.49 2.74
N PHE A 202 6.02 -13.14 1.79
CA PHE A 202 6.84 -14.10 1.02
C PHE A 202 8.29 -13.98 1.45
N LYS A 203 9.00 -15.09 1.42
CA LYS A 203 10.43 -15.21 1.72
C LYS A 203 11.18 -15.78 0.54
N SER A 204 12.31 -15.18 0.22
CA SER A 204 13.34 -15.74 -0.64
C SER A 204 14.57 -16.14 0.19
N THR A 205 15.29 -17.16 -0.22
CA THR A 205 16.57 -17.59 0.34
C THR A 205 17.67 -17.72 -0.72
N ASP A 206 17.41 -17.23 -1.93
CA ASP A 206 18.26 -17.35 -3.11
C ASP A 206 18.49 -16.02 -3.84
N GLY A 207 18.46 -14.91 -3.08
CA GLY A 207 18.70 -13.57 -3.65
C GLY A 207 17.54 -13.06 -4.49
N GLY A 208 16.32 -13.46 -4.16
CA GLY A 208 15.10 -12.97 -4.80
C GLY A 208 14.75 -13.68 -6.11
N ASN A 209 15.38 -14.83 -6.43
CA ASN A 209 15.03 -15.59 -7.63
C ASN A 209 13.77 -16.42 -7.44
N THR A 210 13.57 -17.01 -6.25
CA THR A 210 12.34 -17.70 -5.89
C THR A 210 11.74 -17.15 -4.60
N TRP A 211 10.42 -17.17 -4.50
CA TRP A 211 9.67 -16.63 -3.37
C TRP A 211 8.64 -17.63 -2.86
N ASN A 212 8.69 -17.91 -1.57
CA ASN A 212 7.81 -18.84 -0.91
C ASN A 212 6.92 -18.12 0.08
N PHE A 213 5.62 -18.37 0.02
CA PHE A 213 4.65 -17.82 0.95
C PHE A 213 4.86 -18.37 2.37
N LEU A 214 4.85 -17.49 3.36
CA LEU A 214 4.90 -17.86 4.77
C LEU A 214 3.47 -18.01 5.31
N SER A 215 2.98 -19.23 5.41
CA SER A 215 1.61 -19.54 5.87
C SER A 215 1.30 -19.00 7.27
N SER A 216 2.33 -18.80 8.12
CA SER A 216 2.22 -18.15 9.43
C SER A 216 1.73 -16.71 9.37
N THR A 217 1.72 -16.09 8.19
CA THR A 217 1.35 -14.68 7.98
C THR A 217 0.03 -14.50 7.24
N SER A 218 -0.73 -15.57 7.00
CA SER A 218 -1.98 -15.53 6.20
C SER A 218 -3.06 -14.59 6.75
N ALA A 219 -2.98 -14.22 8.03
CA ALA A 219 -3.88 -13.24 8.66
C ALA A 219 -3.45 -11.77 8.43
N TYR A 220 -2.25 -11.52 7.92
CA TYR A 220 -1.68 -10.17 7.78
C TYR A 220 -1.85 -9.66 6.35
N THR A 221 -3.07 -9.36 5.97
CA THR A 221 -3.49 -9.10 4.59
C THR A 221 -3.28 -7.67 4.11
N PHE A 222 -2.86 -6.75 4.97
CA PHE A 222 -2.61 -5.36 4.62
C PHE A 222 -1.26 -4.91 5.20
N GLY A 223 -0.17 -5.29 4.51
CA GLY A 223 1.18 -4.89 4.86
C GLY A 223 1.45 -3.42 4.54
N THR A 224 2.27 -2.77 5.37
CA THR A 224 2.77 -1.40 5.14
C THR A 224 4.28 -1.40 4.92
N ARG A 225 5.00 -2.02 5.83
CA ARG A 225 6.46 -2.13 5.81
C ARG A 225 6.92 -3.50 6.28
N ILE A 226 8.07 -3.93 5.82
CA ILE A 226 8.79 -5.10 6.34
C ILE A 226 10.28 -4.76 6.42
N LEU A 227 10.91 -5.06 7.55
CA LEU A 227 12.32 -4.76 7.81
C LEU A 227 13.01 -5.93 8.49
N CYS A 228 14.33 -6.02 8.32
CA CYS A 228 15.21 -6.95 9.04
C CYS A 228 16.25 -6.19 9.84
N ASP A 229 16.61 -6.70 11.01
CA ASP A 229 17.73 -6.18 11.81
C ASP A 229 18.99 -7.06 11.70
N TYR A 230 20.10 -6.56 12.24
CA TYR A 230 21.37 -7.29 12.28
C TYR A 230 21.38 -8.51 13.24
N LEU A 231 20.31 -8.75 13.99
CA LEU A 231 20.11 -9.97 14.78
C LEU A 231 19.33 -11.04 14.01
N GLY A 232 18.82 -10.70 12.84
CA GLY A 232 18.02 -11.57 11.98
C GLY A 232 16.55 -11.61 12.35
N ASN A 233 16.09 -10.68 13.19
CA ASN A 233 14.67 -10.51 13.43
C ASN A 233 14.01 -9.83 12.23
N VAL A 234 12.76 -10.19 11.99
CA VAL A 234 11.93 -9.60 10.94
C VAL A 234 10.77 -8.87 11.59
N TYR A 235 10.54 -7.64 11.18
CA TYR A 235 9.46 -6.79 11.66
C TYR A 235 8.49 -6.52 10.53
N LEU A 236 7.21 -6.75 10.78
CA LEU A 236 6.11 -6.55 9.83
C LEU A 236 5.13 -5.53 10.39
N ALA A 237 5.05 -4.38 9.73
CA ALA A 237 4.04 -3.36 9.98
C ALA A 237 2.81 -3.62 9.11
N THR A 238 1.63 -3.51 9.71
CA THR A 238 0.36 -3.75 9.04
C THR A 238 -0.71 -2.76 9.50
N ARG A 239 -1.86 -2.79 8.84
CA ARG A 239 -3.06 -2.09 9.30
C ARG A 239 -3.55 -2.56 10.68
N SER A 240 -3.27 -3.81 11.06
CA SER A 240 -3.73 -4.42 12.31
C SER A 240 -2.70 -4.43 13.43
N GLY A 241 -1.48 -3.99 13.19
CA GLY A 241 -0.44 -3.94 14.19
C GLY A 241 0.97 -4.12 13.66
N LEU A 242 1.90 -4.22 14.62
CA LEU A 242 3.31 -4.48 14.41
C LEU A 242 3.64 -5.88 14.94
N PHE A 243 4.25 -6.68 14.10
CA PHE A 243 4.59 -8.07 14.41
C PHE A 243 6.09 -8.31 14.23
N ARG A 244 6.66 -9.11 15.12
CA ARG A 244 8.06 -9.52 15.08
C ARG A 244 8.19 -11.02 14.96
N SER A 245 9.09 -11.48 14.10
CA SER A 245 9.58 -12.86 14.06
C SER A 245 11.07 -12.91 14.39
N THR A 246 11.46 -13.81 15.29
CA THR A 246 12.86 -14.09 15.66
C THR A 246 13.40 -15.38 15.06
N ASN A 247 12.60 -16.04 14.22
CA ASN A 247 12.90 -17.35 13.64
C ASN A 247 12.63 -17.41 12.13
N GLY A 248 12.91 -16.29 11.44
CA GLY A 248 12.86 -16.19 10.00
C GLY A 248 11.46 -16.31 9.39
N GLY A 249 10.43 -15.87 10.13
CA GLY A 249 9.05 -15.85 9.68
C GLY A 249 8.24 -17.11 10.04
N THR A 250 8.80 -18.05 10.83
CA THR A 250 8.07 -19.25 11.23
C THR A 250 6.96 -18.95 12.22
N THR A 251 7.23 -18.07 13.20
CA THR A 251 6.22 -17.57 14.15
C THR A 251 6.34 -16.06 14.31
N TRP A 252 5.24 -15.42 14.70
CA TRP A 252 5.14 -13.97 14.85
C TRP A 252 4.53 -13.59 16.19
N THR A 253 5.10 -12.59 16.82
CA THR A 253 4.62 -12.01 18.09
C THR A 253 4.14 -10.60 17.83
N ASN A 254 2.94 -10.27 18.30
CA ASN A 254 2.44 -8.89 18.30
C ASN A 254 3.23 -8.05 19.31
N ILE A 255 3.85 -6.97 18.82
CA ILE A 255 4.62 -6.03 19.64
C ILE A 255 4.08 -4.59 19.50
N THR A 256 2.87 -4.41 18.98
CA THR A 256 2.22 -3.10 18.85
C THR A 256 2.13 -2.41 20.21
N PRO A 257 2.67 -1.18 20.37
CA PRO A 257 2.59 -0.51 21.67
C PRO A 257 1.13 -0.27 22.08
N SER A 258 0.72 -0.74 23.25
CA SER A 258 -0.64 -0.55 23.77
C SER A 258 -0.99 0.93 24.03
N THR A 259 0.02 1.79 24.16
CA THR A 259 -0.11 3.24 24.34
C THR A 259 -0.15 4.02 23.02
N ALA A 260 -0.10 3.34 21.87
CA ALA A 260 -0.23 4.00 20.58
C ALA A 260 -1.68 4.47 20.37
N ALA A 261 -1.85 5.59 19.69
CA ALA A 261 -3.16 6.15 19.39
C ALA A 261 -3.97 5.29 18.41
N SER A 262 -3.29 4.45 17.62
CA SER A 262 -3.88 3.53 16.65
C SER A 262 -3.03 2.27 16.55
N THR A 263 -3.64 1.15 16.23
CA THR A 263 -2.91 -0.09 15.90
C THR A 263 -2.36 -0.08 14.47
N ALA A 264 -2.96 0.67 13.56
CA ALA A 264 -2.50 0.76 12.18
C ALA A 264 -1.13 1.46 12.12
N ILE A 265 -0.12 0.75 11.64
CA ILE A 265 1.24 1.30 11.48
C ILE A 265 1.33 1.90 10.08
N CYS A 266 1.50 3.22 9.98
CA CYS A 266 1.59 3.89 8.69
C CYS A 266 3.01 3.88 8.12
N ASP A 267 4.03 3.91 8.97
CA ASP A 267 5.42 3.74 8.54
C ASP A 267 6.31 3.19 9.63
N MET A 268 7.43 2.60 9.22
CA MET A 268 8.40 1.96 10.11
C MET A 268 9.81 2.05 9.50
N GLU A 269 10.76 2.50 10.30
CA GLU A 269 12.18 2.54 9.94
C GLU A 269 13.05 1.98 11.05
N ILE A 270 14.23 1.47 10.70
CA ILE A 270 15.15 0.89 11.65
C ILE A 270 16.59 1.37 11.43
N THR A 271 17.26 1.77 12.50
CA THR A 271 18.72 1.81 12.52
C THR A 271 19.22 0.57 13.24
N SER A 272 20.05 -0.22 12.55
CA SER A 272 20.51 -1.48 13.10
C SER A 272 21.99 -1.69 12.80
N THR A 273 22.73 -2.10 13.81
CA THR A 273 24.12 -2.51 13.75
C THR A 273 24.27 -3.86 14.44
N ALA A 274 25.43 -4.46 14.36
CA ALA A 274 25.71 -5.69 15.11
C ALA A 274 25.62 -5.53 16.65
N ALA A 275 25.74 -4.29 17.15
CA ALA A 275 25.72 -4.01 18.59
C ALA A 275 24.34 -3.62 19.12
N GLN A 276 23.55 -2.92 18.30
CA GLN A 276 22.27 -2.38 18.74
C GLN A 276 21.32 -2.11 17.57
N SER A 277 20.04 -2.10 17.86
CA SER A 277 18.99 -1.70 16.92
C SER A 277 18.03 -0.72 17.58
N ARG A 278 17.61 0.30 16.86
CA ARG A 278 16.50 1.16 17.26
C ARG A 278 15.42 1.10 16.16
N LEU A 279 14.24 0.70 16.57
CA LEU A 279 13.07 0.63 15.71
C LEU A 279 12.17 1.85 15.95
N HIS A 280 11.81 2.54 14.87
CA HIS A 280 10.94 3.70 14.86
C HIS A 280 9.63 3.34 14.15
N ILE A 281 8.50 3.75 14.70
CA ILE A 281 7.19 3.58 14.09
C ILE A 281 6.37 4.86 14.19
N VAL A 282 5.53 5.08 13.18
CA VAL A 282 4.42 6.01 13.25
C VAL A 282 3.13 5.21 13.10
N THR A 283 2.18 5.45 14.00
CA THR A 283 0.84 4.84 13.97
C THR A 283 -0.19 5.87 13.55
N GLY A 284 -1.33 5.40 13.05
CA GLY A 284 -2.44 6.24 12.63
C GLY A 284 -2.50 6.37 11.12
N ILE A 285 -3.44 5.64 10.49
CA ILE A 285 -3.83 5.81 9.09
C ILE A 285 -5.27 6.30 9.13
N ASN A 286 -5.54 7.51 8.61
CA ASN A 286 -6.82 8.21 8.74
C ASN A 286 -7.32 8.30 10.20
N SER A 287 -6.40 8.45 11.14
CA SER A 287 -6.67 8.51 12.58
C SER A 287 -5.55 9.25 13.30
N ALA A 288 -5.72 9.52 14.60
CA ALA A 288 -4.72 10.18 15.42
C ALA A 288 -3.35 9.48 15.29
N GLN A 289 -2.32 10.28 15.10
CA GLN A 289 -0.95 9.80 14.94
C GLN A 289 -0.22 9.69 16.27
N SER A 290 0.66 8.74 16.37
CA SER A 290 1.65 8.70 17.42
C SER A 290 2.96 8.13 16.92
N TYR A 291 4.05 8.73 17.34
CA TYR A 291 5.39 8.21 17.09
C TYR A 291 5.87 7.44 18.32
N ARG A 292 6.54 6.32 18.08
CA ARG A 292 7.17 5.49 19.11
C ARG A 292 8.51 5.01 18.62
N TYR A 293 9.44 4.78 19.56
CA TYR A 293 10.66 4.05 19.26
C TYR A 293 11.04 3.10 20.38
N THR A 294 11.83 2.11 20.05
CA THR A 294 12.43 1.17 21.02
C THR A 294 13.89 0.94 20.70
N ASP A 295 14.75 0.95 21.72
CA ASP A 295 16.17 0.63 21.63
C ASP A 295 16.45 -0.88 21.74
N ASP A 296 15.42 -1.65 22.06
CA ASP A 296 15.49 -3.11 22.14
C ASP A 296 14.29 -3.74 21.43
N PRO A 297 14.23 -3.64 20.09
CA PRO A 297 13.10 -4.18 19.35
C PRO A 297 13.01 -5.71 19.46
N ALA A 298 14.12 -6.40 19.78
CA ALA A 298 14.14 -7.84 19.97
C ALA A 298 13.33 -8.29 21.20
N ASN A 299 13.19 -7.46 22.22
CA ASN A 299 12.48 -7.76 23.46
C ASN A 299 11.25 -6.87 23.71
N ALA A 300 10.99 -5.89 22.85
CA ALA A 300 9.79 -5.06 22.96
C ALA A 300 8.50 -5.91 22.92
N SER A 301 7.50 -5.47 23.66
CA SER A 301 6.18 -6.10 23.73
C SER A 301 5.07 -5.05 23.60
N THR A 302 3.82 -5.47 23.62
CA THR A 302 2.68 -4.54 23.60
C THR A 302 2.62 -3.64 24.83
N GLY A 303 3.13 -4.10 25.99
CA GLY A 303 3.07 -3.39 27.28
C GLY A 303 4.37 -2.71 27.70
N SER A 304 5.50 -2.99 27.06
CA SER A 304 6.80 -2.51 27.53
C SER A 304 7.84 -2.37 26.41
N GLY A 305 8.92 -1.64 26.71
CA GLY A 305 10.05 -1.46 25.81
C GLY A 305 9.89 -0.32 24.80
N TRP A 306 8.82 0.48 24.87
CA TRP A 306 8.55 1.58 23.96
C TRP A 306 8.71 2.95 24.63
N ASN A 307 9.41 3.84 23.96
CA ASN A 307 9.49 5.25 24.28
C ASN A 307 8.39 6.02 23.53
N SER A 308 7.79 7.01 24.20
CA SER A 308 6.64 7.78 23.71
C SER A 308 6.93 9.29 23.75
N PRO A 309 7.86 9.80 22.93
CA PRO A 309 8.14 11.23 22.92
C PRO A 309 6.95 12.02 22.39
N ALA A 310 6.78 13.25 22.86
CA ALA A 310 5.84 14.17 22.29
C ALA A 310 6.32 14.59 20.89
N VAL A 311 5.43 14.51 19.90
CA VAL A 311 5.73 14.93 18.53
C VAL A 311 4.78 16.05 18.08
N PRO A 312 5.30 17.06 17.34
CA PRO A 312 4.48 18.19 16.93
C PRO A 312 3.32 17.86 15.98
N PHE A 313 3.40 16.70 15.32
CA PHE A 313 2.39 16.22 14.36
C PHE A 313 1.36 15.24 14.95
N ALA A 314 1.36 15.01 16.27
CA ALA A 314 0.43 14.09 16.92
C ALA A 314 -1.06 14.46 16.73
N SER A 315 -1.36 15.75 16.50
CA SER A 315 -2.71 16.23 16.25
C SER A 315 -3.18 16.05 14.80
N PHE A 316 -2.31 15.59 13.89
CA PHE A 316 -2.68 15.31 12.52
C PHE A 316 -3.35 13.94 12.44
N ASN A 317 -4.54 13.88 11.88
CA ASN A 317 -5.36 12.66 11.85
C ASN A 317 -5.33 12.01 10.46
N ASN A 318 -4.15 11.82 9.90
CA ASN A 318 -3.99 11.21 8.60
C ASN A 318 -2.85 10.17 8.63
N ARG A 319 -1.75 10.41 7.95
CA ARG A 319 -0.58 9.52 7.97
C ARG A 319 0.71 10.34 8.03
N ALA A 320 1.81 9.69 8.39
CA ALA A 320 3.14 10.26 8.21
C ALA A 320 4.10 9.21 7.67
N GLU A 321 5.02 9.66 6.81
CA GLU A 321 6.22 8.91 6.43
C GLU A 321 7.39 9.41 7.24
N ILE A 322 8.30 8.51 7.61
CA ILE A 322 9.55 8.83 8.31
C ILE A 322 10.75 8.28 7.54
N ALA A 323 11.87 8.94 7.69
CA ALA A 323 13.16 8.43 7.22
C ALA A 323 14.20 8.57 8.32
N VAL A 324 15.17 7.66 8.36
CA VAL A 324 16.22 7.65 9.37
C VAL A 324 17.61 7.47 8.76
N SER A 325 18.58 8.20 9.30
CA SER A 325 20.01 8.01 9.02
C SER A 325 20.80 8.32 10.29
N GLY A 326 21.29 7.28 10.95
CA GLY A 326 21.90 7.41 12.28
C GLY A 326 20.92 8.00 13.28
N ASN A 327 21.27 9.15 13.88
CA ASN A 327 20.40 9.86 14.82
C ASN A 327 19.52 10.94 14.17
N VAL A 328 19.62 11.12 12.86
CA VAL A 328 18.80 12.10 12.13
C VAL A 328 17.57 11.43 11.56
N LEU A 329 16.40 12.01 11.86
CA LEU A 329 15.13 11.60 11.31
C LEU A 329 14.42 12.79 10.66
N TYR A 330 13.66 12.50 9.62
CA TYR A 330 12.66 13.41 9.07
C TYR A 330 11.29 12.76 9.13
N ALA A 331 10.26 13.57 9.38
CA ALA A 331 8.87 13.16 9.31
C ALA A 331 8.11 14.07 8.35
N LEU A 332 7.34 13.45 7.49
CA LEU A 332 6.50 14.07 6.47
C LEU A 332 5.03 13.74 6.76
N PRO A 333 4.38 14.47 7.68
CA PRO A 333 3.01 14.17 8.08
C PRO A 333 2.00 14.87 7.17
N ALA A 334 0.94 14.16 6.78
CA ALA A 334 -0.25 14.72 6.16
C ALA A 334 -1.14 15.37 7.24
N ASN A 335 -1.61 16.57 6.98
CA ASN A 335 -2.47 17.33 7.89
C ASN A 335 -3.95 16.93 7.77
N ASN A 336 -4.81 17.62 8.54
CA ASN A 336 -6.26 17.37 8.60
C ASN A 336 -7.05 18.16 7.53
N ALA A 337 -6.38 18.79 6.55
CA ALA A 337 -7.09 19.47 5.47
C ALA A 337 -7.88 18.45 4.62
N ASN A 338 -8.88 18.92 3.93
CA ASN A 338 -9.64 18.14 2.97
C ASN A 338 -9.57 18.83 1.59
N PRO A 339 -8.81 18.29 0.65
CA PRO A 339 -7.95 17.09 0.72
C PRO A 339 -6.70 17.30 1.60
N PRO A 340 -6.13 16.22 2.16
CA PRO A 340 -4.94 16.29 3.01
C PRO A 340 -3.71 16.81 2.28
N GLN A 341 -2.91 17.60 3.00
CA GLN A 341 -1.69 18.24 2.49
C GLN A 341 -0.52 18.02 3.44
N VAL A 342 0.70 18.13 2.92
CA VAL A 342 1.90 18.28 3.74
C VAL A 342 2.26 19.77 3.77
N THR A 343 2.12 20.38 4.93
CA THR A 343 2.40 21.81 5.13
C THR A 343 3.69 22.06 5.89
N GLN A 344 4.24 21.02 6.53
CA GLN A 344 5.44 21.13 7.36
C GLN A 344 6.21 19.82 7.35
N ILE A 345 7.53 19.92 7.29
CA ILE A 345 8.48 18.84 7.50
C ILE A 345 9.04 18.97 8.91
N PHE A 346 9.16 17.87 9.63
CA PHE A 346 9.76 17.85 10.95
C PHE A 346 11.08 17.06 10.93
N LYS A 347 12.03 17.51 11.77
CA LYS A 347 13.36 16.91 11.90
C LYS A 347 13.67 16.61 13.35
N SER A 348 14.29 15.47 13.60
CA SER A 348 14.98 15.12 14.82
C SER A 348 16.47 14.93 14.53
N VAL A 349 17.33 15.26 15.48
CA VAL A 349 18.79 15.04 15.40
C VAL A 349 19.31 14.17 16.56
N ASP A 350 18.45 13.67 17.40
CA ASP A 350 18.74 12.92 18.61
C ASP A 350 18.03 11.55 18.64
N GLY A 351 17.83 10.95 17.48
CA GLY A 351 17.24 9.63 17.36
C GLY A 351 15.73 9.60 17.64
N GLY A 352 15.02 10.70 17.39
CA GLY A 352 13.55 10.77 17.52
C GLY A 352 13.07 11.17 18.91
N VAL A 353 13.97 11.61 19.82
CA VAL A 353 13.59 12.06 21.17
C VAL A 353 12.93 13.44 21.11
N ASN A 354 13.56 14.38 20.41
CA ASN A 354 13.03 15.73 20.21
C ASN A 354 12.83 16.00 18.71
N TRP A 355 11.78 16.75 18.39
CA TRP A 355 11.41 17.09 17.03
C TRP A 355 11.19 18.59 16.86
N THR A 356 11.69 19.15 15.78
CA THR A 356 11.54 20.54 15.43
C THR A 356 11.02 20.68 14.00
N ALA A 357 10.21 21.70 13.75
CA ALA A 357 9.82 22.04 12.40
C ALA A 357 11.06 22.55 11.62
N THR A 358 11.19 22.12 10.37
CA THR A 358 12.22 22.69 9.47
C THR A 358 11.85 24.11 9.08
N SER A 359 12.84 24.90 8.65
CA SER A 359 12.63 26.31 8.26
C SER A 359 11.87 26.50 6.93
N GLY A 360 11.59 25.42 6.20
CA GLY A 360 10.90 25.45 4.92
C GLY A 360 9.58 24.67 4.92
N THR A 361 8.60 25.14 4.18
CA THR A 361 7.44 24.35 3.76
C THR A 361 7.85 23.49 2.56
N PRO A 362 7.20 22.33 2.34
CA PRO A 362 7.38 21.60 1.09
C PRO A 362 7.13 22.53 -0.11
N PRO A 363 7.97 22.50 -1.14
CA PRO A 363 7.81 23.39 -2.28
C PRO A 363 6.51 23.07 -3.03
N ASN A 364 5.84 24.12 -3.49
CA ASN A 364 4.77 23.94 -4.47
C ASN A 364 5.37 23.44 -5.79
N THR A 365 4.57 22.78 -6.59
CA THR A 365 4.94 22.40 -7.96
C THR A 365 5.20 23.64 -8.80
N VAL A 366 5.78 23.47 -9.99
CA VAL A 366 6.02 24.59 -10.94
C VAL A 366 4.74 25.30 -11.36
N SER A 367 3.58 24.68 -11.23
CA SER A 367 2.25 25.26 -11.44
C SER A 367 1.64 25.89 -10.19
N ASN A 368 2.42 26.04 -9.13
CA ASN A 368 1.98 26.58 -7.82
C ASN A 368 0.88 25.75 -7.15
N THR A 369 0.78 24.46 -7.48
CA THR A 369 -0.08 23.52 -6.74
C THR A 369 0.63 23.07 -5.47
N PRO A 370 -0.10 22.81 -4.37
CA PRO A 370 0.49 22.27 -3.16
C PRO A 370 1.22 20.96 -3.43
N PHE A 371 2.32 20.74 -2.70
CA PHE A 371 3.02 19.46 -2.68
C PHE A 371 2.02 18.33 -2.36
N ALA A 372 2.15 17.21 -3.02
CA ALA A 372 1.21 16.07 -2.96
C ALA A 372 -0.21 16.35 -3.51
N ASN A 373 -0.52 17.55 -3.98
CA ASN A 373 -1.75 17.90 -4.71
C ASN A 373 -3.05 17.26 -4.17
N GLY A 374 -3.22 17.20 -2.85
CA GLY A 374 -4.36 16.55 -2.21
C GLY A 374 -4.26 15.04 -2.05
N GLN A 375 -3.14 14.44 -2.45
CA GLN A 375 -2.88 12.99 -2.35
C GLN A 375 -2.00 12.61 -1.14
N ALA A 376 -1.76 13.55 -0.20
CA ALA A 376 -0.91 13.28 0.96
C ALA A 376 -1.38 12.12 1.84
N TRP A 377 -2.64 11.74 1.74
CA TRP A 377 -3.17 10.54 2.39
C TRP A 377 -2.59 9.24 1.79
N TYR A 378 -2.05 9.28 0.57
CA TYR A 378 -1.60 8.12 -0.19
C TYR A 378 -0.16 8.25 -0.71
N ASP A 379 0.17 9.34 -1.42
CA ASP A 379 1.39 9.51 -2.21
C ASP A 379 2.50 10.24 -1.43
N LEU A 380 2.96 9.67 -0.33
CA LEU A 380 4.09 10.25 0.40
C LEU A 380 5.28 9.32 0.41
N SER A 381 6.46 9.90 0.21
CA SER A 381 7.73 9.24 0.44
C SER A 381 8.76 10.24 0.95
N VAL A 382 9.66 9.79 1.81
CA VAL A 382 10.82 10.55 2.28
C VAL A 382 12.02 9.63 2.39
N ARG A 383 13.20 10.11 1.94
CA ARG A 383 14.47 9.41 2.14
C ARG A 383 15.57 10.42 2.42
N ILE A 384 16.46 10.05 3.33
CA ILE A 384 17.62 10.87 3.71
C ILE A 384 18.78 10.53 2.80
N ASN A 385 19.53 11.54 2.37
CA ASN A 385 20.81 11.34 1.70
C ASN A 385 21.80 10.67 2.69
N PRO A 386 22.24 9.45 2.44
CA PRO A 386 23.13 8.75 3.38
C PRO A 386 24.51 9.41 3.50
N ALA A 387 24.93 10.18 2.50
CA ALA A 387 26.19 10.92 2.51
C ALA A 387 26.07 12.26 3.25
N ASN A 388 24.87 12.84 3.33
CA ASN A 388 24.61 14.08 4.04
C ASN A 388 23.24 14.03 4.74
N PRO A 389 23.17 13.70 6.03
CA PRO A 389 21.90 13.59 6.75
C PRO A 389 21.11 14.89 6.88
N ASN A 390 21.67 16.02 6.46
CA ASN A 390 20.94 17.30 6.40
C ASN A 390 20.13 17.48 5.12
N GLU A 391 20.23 16.55 4.19
CA GLU A 391 19.50 16.52 2.94
C GLU A 391 18.51 15.37 2.90
N CYS A 392 17.30 15.61 2.46
CA CYS A 392 16.31 14.58 2.19
C CYS A 392 15.65 14.83 0.85
N ILE A 393 15.20 13.73 0.23
CA ILE A 393 14.34 13.76 -0.94
C ILE A 393 12.95 13.40 -0.46
N ILE A 394 11.96 14.17 -0.92
CA ILE A 394 10.55 13.93 -0.67
C ILE A 394 9.81 13.73 -1.99
N GLY A 395 8.77 12.89 -1.96
CA GLY A 395 7.85 12.64 -3.05
C GLY A 395 6.40 12.67 -2.54
N GLY A 396 5.48 13.11 -3.42
CA GLY A 396 4.06 13.19 -3.12
C GLY A 396 3.26 13.67 -4.33
#